data_3593e8fc23771351dc2dc9c1aa6e7bf3
#
_entry.id   3593e8fc23771351dc2dc9c1aa6e7bf3
#
_cell.length_a   1.000
_cell.length_b   1.000
_cell.length_c   1.000
_cell.angle_alpha   90.00
_cell.angle_beta   90.00
_cell.angle_gamma   90.00
#
_symmetry.space_group_name_H-M   'P 1'
#
loop_
_entity.id
_entity.type
_entity.pdbx_description
1 polymer ?
#
loop_
_entity_poly.entity_id
_entity_poly.type
_entity_poly.pdbx_seq_one_letter_code
_entity_poly.pdbx_strand_id
1 'polypeptide(L)'
;HILLAEDNELNWEVARELLTILELELDWAENGEICVTKFEKSPVGYYDAIIMDVRMPVMDGYEATRAIRKLRRRDADIPIIAMTADAFSEDIQKCLECGMNDHLAKPIDIQAVACKLKKYLK
;
A
#
# COMPACT_ATOMS: atom_id res chain seq x y z
N HIS A 1 6.27 10.69 -0.02
CA HIS A 1 4.88 10.49 -0.46
C HIS A 1 4.48 9.02 -0.39
N ILE A 2 3.39 8.75 0.29
CA ILE A 2 2.83 7.40 0.42
C ILE A 2 1.48 7.36 -0.28
N LEU A 3 1.27 6.38 -1.14
CA LEU A 3 -0.03 6.12 -1.75
C LEU A 3 -0.73 5.06 -0.91
N LEU A 4 -1.87 5.40 -0.32
CA LEU A 4 -2.63 4.49 0.53
C LEU A 4 -3.91 4.06 -0.18
N ALA A 5 -4.04 2.76 -0.43
CA ALA A 5 -5.24 2.17 -1.02
C ALA A 5 -6.10 1.57 0.08
N GLU A 6 -7.27 2.15 0.29
CA GLU A 6 -8.22 1.75 1.33
C GLU A 6 -9.63 2.14 0.89
N ASP A 7 -10.55 1.21 0.86
CA ASP A 7 -11.93 1.46 0.40
C ASP A 7 -12.83 2.04 1.49
N ASN A 8 -12.44 1.94 2.75
CA ASN A 8 -13.23 2.43 3.86
C ASN A 8 -12.72 3.81 4.31
N GLU A 9 -13.58 4.82 4.21
CA GLU A 9 -13.23 6.19 4.56
C GLU A 9 -12.78 6.34 6.02
N LEU A 10 -13.41 5.63 6.94
CA LEU A 10 -13.03 5.69 8.35
C LEU A 10 -11.63 5.13 8.56
N ASN A 11 -11.32 4.00 7.92
CA ASN A 11 -9.98 3.42 8.01
C ASN A 11 -8.93 4.35 7.38
N TRP A 12 -9.30 5.02 6.28
CA TRP A 12 -8.44 6.02 5.66
C TRP A 12 -8.13 7.17 6.63
N GLU A 13 -9.16 7.70 7.31
CA GLU A 13 -8.98 8.80 8.26
C GLU A 13 -8.06 8.41 9.41
N VAL A 14 -8.22 7.20 9.95
CA VAL A 14 -7.36 6.68 11.02
C VAL A 14 -5.92 6.58 10.53
N ALA A 15 -5.71 6.00 9.36
CA ALA A 15 -4.37 5.85 8.78
C ALA A 15 -3.74 7.22 8.51
N ARG A 16 -4.51 8.16 8.00
CA ARG A 16 -4.04 9.52 7.74
C ARG A 16 -3.53 10.19 9.01
N GLU A 17 -4.29 10.09 10.10
CA GLU A 17 -3.88 10.67 11.37
C GLU A 17 -2.57 10.05 11.87
N LEU A 18 -2.46 8.73 11.83
CA LEU A 18 -1.28 8.03 12.28
C LEU A 18 -0.04 8.37 11.44
N LEU A 19 -0.20 8.40 10.13
CA LEU A 19 0.93 8.66 9.24
C LEU A 19 1.32 10.13 9.21
N THR A 20 0.39 11.04 9.47
CA THR A 20 0.70 12.45 9.62
C THR A 20 1.60 12.70 10.83
N ILE A 21 1.43 11.94 11.91
CA ILE A 21 2.33 12.01 13.07
C ILE A 21 3.77 11.69 12.65
N LEU A 22 3.94 10.82 11.65
CA LEU A 22 5.26 10.46 11.12
C LEU A 22 5.77 11.46 10.08
N GLU A 23 5.08 12.57 9.88
CA GLU A 23 5.44 13.63 8.93
C GLU A 23 5.47 13.14 7.47
N LEU A 24 4.60 12.18 7.14
CA LEU A 24 4.48 11.65 5.79
C LEU A 24 3.33 12.33 5.04
N GLU A 25 3.52 12.55 3.75
CA GLU A 25 2.47 13.02 2.87
C GLU A 25 1.75 11.83 2.25
N LEU A 26 0.42 11.90 2.21
CA LEU A 26 -0.42 10.79 1.78
C LEU A 26 -1.35 11.20 0.66
N ASP A 27 -1.51 10.28 -0.30
CA ASP A 27 -2.59 10.36 -1.29
C ASP A 27 -3.48 9.14 -1.11
N TRP A 28 -4.78 9.34 -1.23
CA TRP A 28 -5.77 8.28 -1.04
C TRP A 28 -6.22 7.68 -2.35
N ALA A 29 -6.23 6.35 -2.43
CA ALA A 29 -6.86 5.60 -3.51
C ALA A 29 -8.00 4.77 -2.90
N GLU A 30 -9.22 4.95 -3.41
CA GLU A 30 -10.41 4.32 -2.84
C GLU A 30 -10.54 2.84 -3.20
N ASN A 31 -9.81 2.37 -4.21
CA ASN A 31 -9.75 0.96 -4.58
C ASN A 31 -8.47 0.69 -5.36
N GLY A 32 -8.28 -0.57 -5.75
CA GLY A 32 -7.06 -0.97 -6.45
C GLY A 32 -6.91 -0.35 -7.83
N GLU A 33 -8.01 -0.19 -8.55
CA GLU A 33 -7.98 0.44 -9.88
C GLU A 33 -7.53 1.89 -9.80
N ILE A 34 -8.08 2.65 -8.83
CA ILE A 34 -7.69 4.04 -8.61
C ILE A 34 -6.23 4.10 -8.18
N CYS A 35 -5.78 3.16 -7.35
CA CYS A 35 -4.40 3.08 -6.91
C CYS A 35 -3.45 2.92 -8.10
N VAL A 36 -3.72 1.98 -8.98
CA VAL A 36 -2.91 1.74 -10.18
C VAL A 36 -2.90 2.99 -11.06
N THR A 37 -4.06 3.60 -11.27
CA THR A 37 -4.19 4.79 -12.11
C THR A 37 -3.39 5.97 -11.55
N LYS A 38 -3.49 6.22 -10.25
CA LYS A 38 -2.75 7.30 -9.60
C LYS A 38 -1.25 7.08 -9.69
N PHE A 39 -0.82 5.84 -9.46
CA PHE A 39 0.60 5.51 -9.56
C PHE A 39 1.09 5.66 -11.00
N GLU A 40 0.35 5.15 -11.96
CA GLU A 40 0.72 5.22 -13.38
C GLU A 40 0.84 6.65 -13.87
N LYS A 41 -0.04 7.54 -13.42
CA LYS A 41 -0.04 8.96 -13.83
C LYS A 41 0.97 9.80 -13.06
N SER A 42 1.55 9.28 -11.98
CA SER A 42 2.54 10.02 -11.21
C SER A 42 3.90 10.01 -11.90
N PRO A 43 4.72 11.05 -11.69
CA PRO A 43 6.11 11.01 -12.14
C PRO A 43 6.88 9.87 -11.47
N VAL A 44 7.86 9.33 -12.17
CA VAL A 44 8.73 8.29 -11.59
C VAL A 44 9.39 8.83 -10.32
N GLY A 45 9.31 8.07 -9.23
CA GLY A 45 9.89 8.46 -7.96
C GLY A 45 9.02 9.38 -7.10
N TYR A 46 7.82 9.73 -7.58
CA TYR A 46 6.91 10.58 -6.80
C TYR A 46 6.44 9.90 -5.51
N TYR A 47 6.06 8.63 -5.60
CA TYR A 47 5.68 7.84 -4.43
C TYR A 47 6.87 7.03 -3.95
N ASP A 48 7.07 6.99 -2.64
CA ASP A 48 8.15 6.24 -2.00
C ASP A 48 7.72 4.83 -1.62
N ALA A 49 6.44 4.64 -1.35
CA ALA A 49 5.88 3.34 -1.01
C ALA A 49 4.37 3.37 -1.21
N ILE A 50 3.78 2.19 -1.32
CA ILE A 50 2.33 1.99 -1.39
C ILE A 50 1.92 1.13 -0.22
N ILE A 51 0.91 1.57 0.54
CA ILE A 51 0.27 0.75 1.56
C ILE A 51 -1.08 0.34 0.95
N MET A 52 -1.29 -0.97 0.81
CA MET A 52 -2.39 -1.51 0.01
C MET A 52 -3.24 -2.48 0.80
N ASP A 53 -4.52 -2.14 0.98
CA ASP A 53 -5.48 -3.10 1.52
C ASP A 53 -5.64 -4.23 0.51
N VAL A 54 -5.63 -5.47 0.99
CA VAL A 54 -5.75 -6.62 0.10
C VAL A 54 -7.20 -6.84 -0.35
N ARG A 55 -8.18 -6.39 0.43
CA ARG A 55 -9.60 -6.58 0.13
C ARG A 55 -10.28 -5.27 -0.18
N MET A 56 -10.50 -5.02 -1.46
CA MET A 56 -11.18 -3.82 -1.96
C MET A 56 -12.11 -4.20 -3.11
N PRO A 57 -13.21 -3.44 -3.31
CA PRO A 57 -14.09 -3.67 -4.45
C PRO A 57 -13.40 -3.23 -5.75
N VAL A 58 -13.98 -3.61 -6.88
CA VAL A 58 -13.53 -3.30 -8.24
C VAL A 58 -12.21 -4.01 -8.57
N MET A 59 -11.15 -3.72 -7.83
CA MET A 59 -9.85 -4.38 -8.00
C MET A 59 -9.22 -4.52 -6.61
N ASP A 60 -8.90 -5.74 -6.18
CA ASP A 60 -8.29 -5.97 -4.88
C ASP A 60 -6.80 -5.65 -4.89
N GLY A 61 -6.17 -5.73 -3.71
CA GLY A 61 -4.75 -5.39 -3.55
C GLY A 61 -3.82 -6.32 -4.32
N TYR A 62 -4.15 -7.58 -4.46
CA TYR A 62 -3.34 -8.54 -5.21
C TYR A 62 -3.32 -8.19 -6.70
N GLU A 63 -4.50 -7.93 -7.26
CA GLU A 63 -4.63 -7.56 -8.66
C GLU A 63 -3.94 -6.23 -8.96
N ALA A 64 -4.11 -5.24 -8.07
CA ALA A 64 -3.47 -3.94 -8.21
C ALA A 64 -1.95 -4.07 -8.17
N THR A 65 -1.42 -4.88 -7.27
CA THR A 65 0.02 -5.12 -7.17
C THR A 65 0.57 -5.74 -8.45
N ARG A 66 -0.11 -6.75 -8.98
CA ARG A 66 0.31 -7.37 -10.25
C ARG A 66 0.30 -6.36 -11.39
N ALA A 67 -0.72 -5.51 -11.44
CA ALA A 67 -0.80 -4.48 -12.48
C ALA A 67 0.35 -3.48 -12.36
N ILE A 68 0.67 -3.04 -11.15
CA ILE A 68 1.78 -2.11 -10.90
C ILE A 68 3.11 -2.74 -11.32
N ARG A 69 3.35 -4.00 -10.96
CA ARG A 69 4.60 -4.68 -11.29
C ARG A 69 4.79 -4.89 -12.79
N LYS A 70 3.70 -4.87 -13.57
CA LYS A 70 3.75 -5.01 -15.03
C LYS A 70 3.94 -3.69 -15.76
N LEU A 71 3.88 -2.56 -15.08
CA LEU A 71 4.10 -1.26 -15.71
C LEU A 71 5.54 -1.12 -16.16
N ARG A 72 5.73 -0.47 -17.32
CA ARG A 72 7.05 -0.24 -17.88
C ARG A 72 7.64 1.06 -17.31
N ARG A 73 7.96 1.03 -16.01
CA ARG A 73 8.49 2.19 -15.29
C ARG A 73 9.68 1.75 -14.46
N ARG A 74 10.59 2.69 -14.20
CA ARG A 74 11.74 2.42 -13.34
C ARG A 74 11.35 2.12 -11.91
N ASP A 75 10.24 2.72 -11.43
CA ASP A 75 9.75 2.55 -10.08
C ASP A 75 8.63 1.50 -9.97
N ALA A 76 8.49 0.62 -10.96
CA ALA A 76 7.51 -0.48 -10.89
C ALA A 76 7.84 -1.47 -9.77
N ASP A 77 9.03 -1.42 -9.21
CA ASP A 77 9.46 -2.22 -8.06
C ASP A 77 9.27 -1.50 -6.72
N ILE A 78 8.49 -0.42 -6.70
CA ILE A 78 8.21 0.36 -5.49
C ILE A 78 7.80 -0.56 -4.33
N PRO A 79 8.25 -0.28 -3.09
CA PRO A 79 7.80 -1.07 -1.94
C PRO A 79 6.28 -1.03 -1.80
N ILE A 80 5.65 -2.18 -1.75
CA ILE A 80 4.21 -2.32 -1.53
C ILE A 80 4.01 -3.13 -0.25
N ILE A 81 3.35 -2.52 0.72
CA ILE A 81 3.08 -3.13 2.02
C ILE A 81 1.59 -3.43 2.09
N ALA A 82 1.25 -4.71 2.26
CA ALA A 82 -0.14 -5.14 2.35
C ALA A 82 -0.73 -4.82 3.71
N MET A 83 -2.01 -4.43 3.75
CA MET A 83 -2.80 -4.37 4.98
C MET A 83 -3.78 -5.54 4.96
N THR A 84 -3.72 -6.42 5.97
CA THR A 84 -4.58 -7.59 6.03
C THR A 84 -5.37 -7.60 7.34
N ALA A 85 -6.62 -8.06 7.28
CA ALA A 85 -7.43 -8.29 8.49
C ALA A 85 -6.93 -9.54 9.22
N ASP A 86 -6.34 -10.47 8.49
CA ASP A 86 -5.79 -11.72 9.00
C ASP A 86 -4.32 -11.85 8.65
N ALA A 87 -3.48 -12.06 9.67
CA ALA A 87 -2.06 -12.28 9.46
C ALA A 87 -1.74 -13.78 9.36
N PHE A 88 -2.61 -14.57 8.74
CA PHE A 88 -2.37 -15.99 8.51
C PHE A 88 -1.33 -16.18 7.42
N SER A 89 -0.57 -17.25 7.53
CA SER A 89 0.52 -17.55 6.62
C SER A 89 0.10 -17.63 5.15
N GLU A 90 -1.13 -18.07 4.88
CA GLU A 90 -1.64 -18.15 3.51
C GLU A 90 -1.80 -16.77 2.86
N ASP A 91 -2.33 -15.78 3.60
CA ASP A 91 -2.49 -14.42 3.10
C ASP A 91 -1.13 -13.77 2.89
N ILE A 92 -0.20 -13.98 3.81
CA ILE A 92 1.16 -13.47 3.69
C ILE A 92 1.84 -14.05 2.45
N GLN A 93 1.68 -15.35 2.22
CA GLN A 93 2.27 -16.00 1.06
C GLN A 93 1.69 -15.46 -0.25
N LYS A 94 0.38 -15.24 -0.32
CA LYS A 94 -0.27 -14.63 -1.48
C LYS A 94 0.25 -13.22 -1.75
N CYS A 95 0.47 -12.44 -0.69
CA CYS A 95 1.03 -11.10 -0.82
C CYS A 95 2.40 -11.15 -1.47
N LEU A 96 3.27 -12.02 -1.00
CA LEU A 96 4.61 -12.16 -1.55
C LEU A 96 4.60 -12.68 -2.99
N GLU A 97 3.73 -13.65 -3.28
CA GLU A 97 3.62 -14.24 -4.62
C GLU A 97 3.15 -13.23 -5.66
N CYS A 98 2.27 -12.29 -5.29
CA CYS A 98 1.79 -11.28 -6.23
C CYS A 98 2.75 -10.10 -6.40
N GLY A 99 3.79 -10.01 -5.60
CA GLY A 99 4.82 -8.99 -5.73
C GLY A 99 4.86 -7.94 -4.62
N MET A 100 4.13 -8.14 -3.53
CA MET A 100 4.19 -7.27 -2.36
C MET A 100 5.45 -7.55 -1.57
N ASN A 101 5.96 -6.53 -0.88
CA ASN A 101 7.23 -6.63 -0.16
C ASN A 101 7.05 -7.02 1.31
N ASP A 102 5.92 -6.64 1.92
CA ASP A 102 5.70 -6.88 3.34
C ASP A 102 4.21 -6.79 3.65
N HIS A 103 3.85 -6.89 4.92
CA HIS A 103 2.45 -6.85 5.35
C HIS A 103 2.32 -6.16 6.70
N LEU A 104 1.11 -5.65 6.96
CA LEU A 104 0.70 -5.06 8.24
C LEU A 104 -0.67 -5.62 8.59
N ALA A 105 -0.88 -6.00 9.84
CA ALA A 105 -2.18 -6.45 10.33
C ALA A 105 -3.05 -5.25 10.69
N LYS A 106 -4.35 -5.34 10.42
CA LYS A 106 -5.33 -4.36 10.89
C LYS A 106 -5.75 -4.71 12.32
N PRO A 107 -6.04 -3.72 13.18
CA PRO A 107 -5.92 -2.28 12.93
C PRO A 107 -4.45 -1.83 12.85
N ILE A 108 -4.20 -0.76 12.10
CA ILE A 108 -2.84 -0.26 11.91
C ILE A 108 -2.29 0.29 13.20
N ASP A 109 -1.07 -0.15 13.55
CA ASP A 109 -0.32 0.35 14.72
C ASP A 109 0.78 1.27 14.21
N ILE A 110 0.87 2.47 14.77
CA ILE A 110 1.86 3.45 14.34
C ILE A 110 3.29 2.92 14.45
N GLN A 111 3.60 2.15 15.48
CA GLN A 111 4.95 1.57 15.66
C GLN A 111 5.26 0.55 14.57
N ALA A 112 4.29 -0.30 14.23
CA ALA A 112 4.45 -1.29 13.18
C ALA A 112 4.63 -0.63 11.82
N VAL A 113 3.82 0.39 11.52
CA VAL A 113 3.92 1.15 10.28
C VAL A 113 5.28 1.83 10.18
N ALA A 114 5.70 2.51 11.25
CA ALA A 114 6.98 3.21 11.28
C ALA A 114 8.14 2.24 11.06
N CYS A 115 8.10 1.08 11.71
CA CYS A 115 9.13 0.07 11.57
C CYS A 115 9.23 -0.45 10.12
N LYS A 116 8.08 -0.76 9.50
CA LYS A 116 8.06 -1.24 8.12
C LYS A 116 8.53 -0.16 7.14
N LEU A 117 8.06 1.06 7.30
CA LEU A 117 8.47 2.15 6.42
C LEU A 117 9.95 2.46 6.54
N LYS A 118 10.51 2.44 7.75
CA LYS A 118 11.95 2.62 7.95
C LYS A 118 12.77 1.58 7.20
N LYS A 119 12.26 0.37 7.11
CA LYS A 119 12.94 -0.73 6.43
C LYS A 119 13.08 -0.46 4.91
N TYR A 120 12.09 0.18 4.31
CA TYR A 120 12.01 0.39 2.86
C TYR A 120 12.32 1.82 2.42
N LEU A 121 12.11 2.80 3.28
CA LEU A 121 12.40 4.20 2.97
C LEU A 121 13.78 4.57 3.48
N LYS A 122 14.49 5.33 2.69
CA LYS A 122 15.82 5.79 3.06
C LYS A 122 15.77 7.18 3.68
#